data_cdb43736431913f40e77fc847a774ba4
#
_entry.id   cdb43736431913f40e77fc847a774ba4
#
_cell.length_a   1.000
_cell.length_b   1.000
_cell.length_c   1.000
_cell.angle_alpha   90.00
_cell.angle_beta   90.00
_cell.angle_gamma   90.00
#
_symmetry.space_group_name_H-M   'P 1'
#
loop_
_entity.id
_entity.type
_entity.pdbx_description
1 polymer ?
#
loop_
_entity_poly.entity_id
_entity_poly.type
_entity_poly.pdbx_seq_one_letter_code
_entity_poly.pdbx_strand_id
1 'polypeptide(L)'
;MAKKTKEIIEKNVTESLDDIMSLRFGAYSKYIIQERALPDARDGLKPVQRRILYSMYMDGNTSIKPHRKSAKAVGQVMGIFHPHGDSSIYEAMVRLSQDWKNNLTLIDMHGNNGSIDDDPPAAYRYTEVRLDKNAEKLLNDIDKDTVTMTNNYDDSTLEPTVLPASYPLLLVNGSTGIASG
;
A
#
# COMPACT_ATOMS: atom_id res chain seq x y z
N MET A 1 31.29 29.55 -26.64
CA MET A 1 31.77 28.50 -25.70
C MET A 1 31.32 27.15 -26.20
N ALA A 2 32.27 26.30 -26.69
CA ALA A 2 31.96 24.98 -27.21
C ALA A 2 31.58 24.04 -26.05
N LYS A 3 30.39 23.41 -26.12
CA LYS A 3 30.01 22.34 -25.21
C LYS A 3 30.96 21.14 -25.41
N LYS A 4 31.77 20.82 -24.42
CA LYS A 4 32.51 19.56 -24.39
C LYS A 4 31.51 18.41 -24.38
N THR A 5 31.41 17.68 -25.46
CA THR A 5 30.69 16.40 -25.55
C THR A 5 31.46 15.43 -24.64
N LYS A 6 30.81 14.92 -23.59
CA LYS A 6 31.37 13.81 -22.78
C LYS A 6 31.42 12.59 -23.67
N GLU A 7 32.61 12.07 -23.94
CA GLU A 7 32.76 10.74 -24.54
C GLU A 7 32.12 9.71 -23.62
N ILE A 8 31.11 9.01 -24.13
CA ILE A 8 30.51 7.87 -23.45
C ILE A 8 31.43 6.68 -23.70
N ILE A 9 32.17 6.27 -22.69
CA ILE A 9 32.99 5.05 -22.76
C ILE A 9 32.04 3.87 -22.52
N GLU A 10 31.71 3.15 -23.57
CA GLU A 10 30.93 1.92 -23.48
C GLU A 10 31.84 0.79 -22.94
N LYS A 11 31.36 0.13 -21.86
CA LYS A 11 31.99 -1.06 -21.29
C LYS A 11 31.10 -2.26 -21.57
N ASN A 12 31.50 -3.10 -22.51
CA ASN A 12 30.84 -4.37 -22.76
C ASN A 12 31.28 -5.40 -21.72
N VAL A 13 30.33 -5.96 -20.97
CA VAL A 13 30.56 -7.04 -20.01
C VAL A 13 29.85 -8.28 -20.51
N THR A 14 30.57 -9.40 -20.60
CA THR A 14 29.99 -10.69 -20.96
C THR A 14 29.73 -11.47 -19.67
N GLU A 15 28.49 -11.83 -19.43
CA GLU A 15 28.06 -12.59 -18.26
C GLU A 15 27.26 -13.82 -18.71
N SER A 16 27.25 -14.88 -17.89
CA SER A 16 26.42 -16.05 -18.11
C SER A 16 24.94 -15.69 -17.95
N LEU A 17 24.09 -16.24 -18.81
CA LEU A 17 22.62 -16.07 -18.68
C LEU A 17 22.12 -16.59 -17.34
N ASP A 18 22.65 -17.72 -16.87
CA ASP A 18 22.26 -18.33 -15.61
C ASP A 18 22.60 -17.45 -14.42
N ASP A 19 23.77 -16.79 -14.42
CA ASP A 19 24.18 -15.87 -13.37
C ASP A 19 23.29 -14.62 -13.35
N ILE A 20 23.00 -14.05 -14.52
CA ILE A 20 22.10 -12.89 -14.65
C ILE A 20 20.69 -13.25 -14.16
N MET A 21 20.16 -14.39 -14.58
CA MET A 21 18.82 -14.85 -14.19
C MET A 21 18.74 -15.11 -12.69
N SER A 22 19.71 -15.79 -12.11
CA SER A 22 19.77 -16.08 -10.67
C SER A 22 19.83 -14.79 -9.84
N LEU A 23 20.68 -13.85 -10.22
CA LEU A 23 20.82 -12.56 -9.53
C LEU A 23 19.53 -11.75 -9.58
N ARG A 24 18.95 -11.62 -10.77
CA ARG A 24 17.72 -10.83 -10.98
C ARG A 24 16.50 -11.49 -10.36
N PHE A 25 16.39 -12.81 -10.46
CA PHE A 25 15.31 -13.55 -9.81
C PHE A 25 15.38 -13.44 -8.29
N GLY A 26 16.56 -13.59 -7.70
CA GLY A 26 16.76 -13.41 -6.26
C GLY A 26 16.39 -12.00 -5.78
N ALA A 27 16.80 -10.96 -6.54
CA ALA A 27 16.43 -9.58 -6.23
C ALA A 27 14.91 -9.34 -6.33
N TYR A 28 14.27 -9.89 -7.38
CA TYR A 28 12.81 -9.79 -7.57
C TYR A 28 12.04 -10.53 -6.48
N SER A 29 12.44 -11.76 -6.14
CA SER A 29 11.83 -12.56 -5.07
C SER A 29 11.90 -11.84 -3.73
N LYS A 30 13.07 -11.28 -3.39
CA LYS A 30 13.24 -10.47 -2.18
C LYS A 30 12.28 -9.27 -2.17
N TYR A 31 12.16 -8.56 -3.28
CA TYR A 31 11.23 -7.43 -3.41
C TYR A 31 9.78 -7.87 -3.18
N ILE A 32 9.32 -8.96 -3.84
CA ILE A 32 7.95 -9.47 -3.67
C ILE A 32 7.66 -9.87 -2.22
N ILE A 33 8.62 -10.49 -1.55
CA ILE A 33 8.46 -10.88 -0.15
C ILE A 33 8.34 -9.64 0.74
N GLN A 34 9.29 -8.73 0.66
CA GLN A 34 9.39 -7.58 1.58
C GLN A 34 8.38 -6.47 1.27
N GLU A 35 8.18 -6.13 -0.02
CA GLU A 35 7.43 -4.94 -0.43
C GLU A 35 5.99 -5.26 -0.88
N ARG A 36 5.56 -6.52 -0.80
CA ARG A 36 4.21 -6.89 -1.25
C ARG A 36 3.51 -7.90 -0.36
N ALA A 37 4.15 -9.02 -0.03
CA ALA A 37 3.47 -10.17 0.56
C ALA A 37 3.41 -10.15 2.08
N LEU A 38 4.46 -9.68 2.75
CA LEU A 38 4.57 -9.71 4.20
C LEU A 38 4.06 -8.42 4.85
N PRO A 39 3.30 -8.52 5.95
CA PRO A 39 3.00 -7.38 6.80
C PRO A 39 4.22 -7.01 7.66
N ASP A 40 4.35 -5.75 8.03
CA ASP A 40 5.27 -5.34 9.09
C ASP A 40 4.71 -5.80 10.47
N ALA A 41 5.57 -6.37 11.30
CA ALA A 41 5.15 -6.89 12.61
C ALA A 41 4.67 -5.78 13.57
N ARG A 42 5.13 -4.54 13.38
CA ARG A 42 4.82 -3.40 14.24
C ARG A 42 3.41 -2.85 14.04
N ASP A 43 2.98 -2.69 12.78
CA ASP A 43 1.65 -2.15 12.45
C ASP A 43 0.69 -3.18 11.82
N GLY A 44 1.18 -4.38 11.50
CA GLY A 44 0.38 -5.46 10.93
C GLY A 44 -0.07 -5.23 9.49
N LEU A 45 0.51 -4.26 8.78
CA LEU A 45 0.08 -3.83 7.47
C LEU A 45 1.08 -4.23 6.38
N LYS A 46 0.54 -4.63 5.23
CA LYS A 46 1.31 -4.69 3.98
C LYS A 46 1.52 -3.28 3.43
N PRO A 47 2.57 -3.04 2.62
CA PRO A 47 2.86 -1.70 2.10
C PRO A 47 1.66 -1.02 1.42
N VAL A 48 0.92 -1.71 0.55
CA VAL A 48 -0.26 -1.15 -0.11
C VAL A 48 -1.35 -0.75 0.89
N GLN A 49 -1.57 -1.53 1.93
CA GLN A 49 -2.57 -1.24 2.97
C GLN A 49 -2.19 0.02 3.75
N ARG A 50 -0.94 0.13 4.16
CA ARG A 50 -0.40 1.31 4.85
C ARG A 50 -0.54 2.57 4.00
N ARG A 51 -0.20 2.50 2.72
CA ARG A 51 -0.34 3.60 1.77
C ARG A 51 -1.79 4.04 1.57
N ILE A 52 -2.74 3.10 1.53
CA ILE A 52 -4.17 3.39 1.46
C ILE A 52 -4.61 4.19 2.69
N LEU A 53 -4.33 3.69 3.89
CA LEU A 53 -4.77 4.35 5.13
C LEU A 53 -4.11 5.72 5.29
N TYR A 54 -2.82 5.82 5.02
CA TYR A 54 -2.09 7.09 5.10
C TYR A 54 -2.60 8.11 4.07
N SER A 55 -2.81 7.70 2.83
CA SER A 55 -3.36 8.58 1.79
C SER A 55 -4.75 9.11 2.15
N MET A 56 -5.63 8.24 2.66
CA MET A 56 -6.97 8.64 3.11
C MET A 56 -6.91 9.61 4.30
N TYR A 57 -5.97 9.40 5.22
CA TYR A 57 -5.73 10.31 6.35
C TYR A 57 -5.27 11.68 5.87
N MET A 58 -4.27 11.73 4.99
CA MET A 58 -3.77 12.98 4.40
C MET A 58 -4.84 13.76 3.61
N ASP A 59 -5.77 13.06 2.94
CA ASP A 59 -6.93 13.68 2.29
C ASP A 59 -8.03 14.11 3.30
N GLY A 60 -7.85 13.85 4.59
CA GLY A 60 -8.83 14.16 5.63
C GLY A 60 -10.13 13.34 5.50
N ASN A 61 -10.06 12.15 4.90
CA ASN A 61 -11.18 11.23 4.74
C ASN A 61 -11.34 10.35 5.98
N THR A 62 -11.61 10.98 7.12
CA THR A 62 -11.70 10.37 8.45
C THR A 62 -13.09 9.81 8.76
N SER A 63 -13.21 9.04 9.84
CA SER A 63 -14.44 8.36 10.26
C SER A 63 -15.61 9.28 10.57
N ILE A 64 -15.34 10.53 10.93
CA ILE A 64 -16.36 11.57 11.22
C ILE A 64 -16.80 12.37 10.00
N LYS A 65 -16.15 12.17 8.85
CA LYS A 65 -16.47 12.87 7.60
C LYS A 65 -17.42 12.05 6.73
N PRO A 66 -18.13 12.68 5.79
CA PRO A 66 -18.89 11.96 4.80
C PRO A 66 -18.00 11.02 3.97
N HIS A 67 -18.57 9.90 3.54
CA HIS A 67 -17.93 8.99 2.60
C HIS A 67 -17.58 9.72 1.30
N ARG A 68 -16.47 9.34 0.67
CA ARG A 68 -16.00 9.85 -0.63
C ARG A 68 -15.93 8.73 -1.64
N LYS A 69 -16.08 9.03 -2.91
CA LYS A 69 -15.96 8.03 -4.00
C LYS A 69 -14.67 7.25 -3.88
N SER A 70 -14.76 5.92 -3.92
CA SER A 70 -13.59 5.04 -3.88
C SER A 70 -12.61 5.35 -5.01
N ALA A 71 -13.12 5.75 -6.18
CA ALA A 71 -12.31 6.18 -7.31
C ALA A 71 -11.33 7.32 -6.96
N LYS A 72 -11.74 8.27 -6.10
CA LYS A 72 -10.85 9.35 -5.64
C LYS A 72 -9.72 8.80 -4.78
N ALA A 73 -10.04 7.96 -3.80
CA ALA A 73 -9.05 7.38 -2.91
C ALA A 73 -8.06 6.50 -3.67
N VAL A 74 -8.54 5.64 -4.57
CA VAL A 74 -7.69 4.79 -5.43
C VAL A 74 -6.76 5.63 -6.30
N GLY A 75 -7.29 6.65 -6.97
CA GLY A 75 -6.50 7.53 -7.84
C GLY A 75 -5.41 8.28 -7.07
N GLN A 76 -5.70 8.73 -5.86
CA GLN A 76 -4.73 9.43 -5.01
C GLN A 76 -3.60 8.48 -4.54
N VAL A 77 -3.94 7.28 -4.09
CA VAL A 77 -2.95 6.26 -3.71
C VAL A 77 -2.04 5.91 -4.88
N MET A 78 -2.63 5.66 -6.05
CA MET A 78 -1.89 5.29 -7.26
C MET A 78 -0.96 6.42 -7.73
N GLY A 79 -1.46 7.65 -7.70
CA GLY A 79 -0.70 8.80 -8.22
C GLY A 79 0.43 9.27 -7.31
N ILE A 80 0.32 9.06 -5.99
CA ILE A 80 1.26 9.63 -5.02
C ILE A 80 2.17 8.56 -4.39
N PHE A 81 1.64 7.39 -4.03
CA PHE A 81 2.35 6.44 -3.18
C PHE A 81 2.59 5.07 -3.80
N HIS A 82 1.71 4.60 -4.69
CA HIS A 82 1.73 3.21 -5.14
C HIS A 82 1.56 3.09 -6.65
N PRO A 83 2.67 3.14 -7.43
CA PRO A 83 2.64 3.17 -8.90
C PRO A 83 2.34 1.78 -9.50
N HIS A 84 1.19 1.20 -9.15
CA HIS A 84 0.70 -0.09 -9.61
C HIS A 84 -0.75 0.02 -10.09
N GLY A 85 -1.32 -1.08 -10.61
CA GLY A 85 -2.68 -1.07 -11.15
C GLY A 85 -3.75 -0.68 -10.12
N ASP A 86 -4.74 0.10 -10.55
CA ASP A 86 -5.88 0.57 -9.76
C ASP A 86 -6.69 -0.59 -9.15
N SER A 87 -6.83 -1.70 -9.89
CA SER A 87 -7.56 -2.88 -9.44
C SER A 87 -6.94 -3.48 -8.16
N SER A 88 -5.61 -3.59 -8.10
CA SER A 88 -4.93 -4.13 -6.92
C SER A 88 -5.09 -3.26 -5.68
N ILE A 89 -5.09 -1.92 -5.86
CA ILE A 89 -5.33 -0.95 -4.79
C ILE A 89 -6.77 -1.05 -4.31
N TYR A 90 -7.73 -1.10 -5.25
CA TYR A 90 -9.14 -1.21 -4.91
C TYR A 90 -9.49 -2.51 -4.20
N GLU A 91 -8.98 -3.65 -4.67
CA GLU A 91 -9.17 -4.95 -4.01
C GLU A 91 -8.60 -4.96 -2.59
N ALA A 92 -7.42 -4.38 -2.37
CA ALA A 92 -6.87 -4.23 -1.02
C ALA A 92 -7.77 -3.37 -0.13
N MET A 93 -8.30 -2.26 -0.66
CA MET A 93 -9.24 -1.36 0.03
C MET A 93 -10.53 -2.08 0.39
N VAL A 94 -11.11 -2.85 -0.53
CA VAL A 94 -12.31 -3.66 -0.30
C VAL A 94 -12.06 -4.68 0.82
N ARG A 95 -10.94 -5.41 0.78
CA ARG A 95 -10.61 -6.40 1.82
C ARG A 95 -10.51 -5.79 3.21
N LEU A 96 -10.00 -4.56 3.33
CA LEU A 96 -9.94 -3.84 4.61
C LEU A 96 -11.31 -3.41 5.14
N SER A 97 -12.36 -3.43 4.32
CA SER A 97 -13.74 -3.11 4.70
C SER A 97 -14.61 -4.32 5.01
N GLN A 98 -14.12 -5.55 4.74
CA GLN A 98 -14.89 -6.78 4.88
C GLN A 98 -14.80 -7.32 6.31
N ASP A 99 -15.92 -7.31 7.03
CA ASP A 99 -16.01 -7.76 8.43
C ASP A 99 -15.93 -9.28 8.58
N TRP A 100 -16.23 -10.05 7.53
CA TRP A 100 -16.03 -11.51 7.52
C TRP A 100 -14.56 -11.93 7.27
N LYS A 101 -13.69 -11.00 6.87
CA LYS A 101 -12.24 -11.22 6.70
C LYS A 101 -11.38 -10.56 7.76
N ASN A 102 -11.93 -9.61 8.52
CA ASN A 102 -11.20 -8.84 9.53
C ASN A 102 -12.00 -8.77 10.83
N ASN A 103 -11.37 -9.04 11.96
CA ASN A 103 -11.99 -8.80 13.27
C ASN A 103 -12.27 -7.31 13.50
N LEU A 104 -11.36 -6.44 13.04
CA LEU A 104 -11.54 -5.00 13.00
C LEU A 104 -11.38 -4.50 11.58
N THR A 105 -12.44 -3.95 11.01
CA THR A 105 -12.36 -3.26 9.73
C THR A 105 -11.56 -1.97 9.88
N LEU A 106 -10.83 -1.60 8.82
CA LEU A 106 -10.03 -0.38 8.77
C LEU A 106 -10.62 0.65 7.81
N ILE A 107 -11.53 0.22 6.96
CA ILE A 107 -12.26 1.07 6.02
C ILE A 107 -13.75 0.84 6.20
N ASP A 108 -14.49 1.93 6.33
CA ASP A 108 -15.94 1.97 6.27
C ASP A 108 -16.37 2.25 4.82
N MET A 109 -17.05 1.29 4.20
CA MET A 109 -17.43 1.33 2.79
C MET A 109 -18.94 1.31 2.62
N HIS A 110 -19.47 2.22 1.83
CA HIS A 110 -20.83 2.20 1.33
C HIS A 110 -20.88 1.59 -0.08
N GLY A 111 -21.90 0.77 -0.29
CA GLY A 111 -22.12 0.04 -1.53
C GLY A 111 -21.78 -1.45 -1.39
N ASN A 112 -21.79 -2.16 -2.51
CA ASN A 112 -21.47 -3.59 -2.52
C ASN A 112 -19.96 -3.80 -2.42
N ASN A 113 -19.49 -4.33 -1.30
CA ASN A 113 -18.11 -4.71 -1.05
C ASN A 113 -17.84 -6.23 -1.15
N GLY A 114 -18.76 -6.96 -1.81
CA GLY A 114 -18.68 -8.42 -1.95
C GLY A 114 -19.49 -9.16 -0.88
N SER A 115 -19.32 -10.48 -0.83
CA SER A 115 -19.94 -11.34 0.18
C SER A 115 -18.97 -12.39 0.72
N ILE A 116 -19.38 -13.11 1.76
CA ILE A 116 -18.64 -14.26 2.29
C ILE A 116 -18.62 -15.43 1.30
N ASP A 117 -19.59 -15.51 0.40
CA ASP A 117 -19.71 -16.52 -0.65
C ASP A 117 -18.85 -16.19 -1.89
N ASP A 118 -17.94 -15.21 -1.74
CA ASP A 118 -16.97 -14.78 -2.75
C ASP A 118 -17.57 -14.03 -3.95
N ASP A 119 -18.76 -13.43 -3.79
CA ASP A 119 -19.28 -12.50 -4.78
C ASP A 119 -18.34 -11.29 -4.94
N PRO A 120 -18.10 -10.83 -6.18
CA PRO A 120 -17.22 -9.70 -6.40
C PRO A 120 -17.84 -8.38 -5.90
N PRO A 121 -17.00 -7.43 -5.46
CA PRO A 121 -17.48 -6.10 -5.12
C PRO A 121 -17.92 -5.33 -6.37
N ALA A 122 -18.76 -4.33 -6.20
CA ALA A 122 -19.06 -3.37 -7.25
C ALA A 122 -17.80 -2.60 -7.65
N ALA A 123 -17.73 -2.12 -8.90
CA ALA A 123 -16.61 -1.30 -9.36
C ALA A 123 -16.47 -0.02 -8.51
N TYR A 124 -15.22 0.45 -8.33
CA TYR A 124 -14.87 1.59 -7.45
C TYR A 124 -15.58 2.91 -7.79
N ARG A 125 -16.11 3.05 -8.99
CA ARG A 125 -16.94 4.22 -9.37
C ARG A 125 -18.31 4.26 -8.69
N TYR A 126 -18.79 3.12 -8.20
CA TYR A 126 -20.10 3.00 -7.54
C TYR A 126 -20.03 3.00 -6.02
N THR A 127 -18.89 2.69 -5.45
CA THR A 127 -18.68 2.61 -4.01
C THR A 127 -18.12 3.91 -3.42
N GLU A 128 -18.30 4.08 -2.12
CA GLU A 128 -17.79 5.20 -1.36
C GLU A 128 -17.08 4.70 -0.11
N VAL A 129 -16.04 5.40 0.32
CA VAL A 129 -15.17 4.97 1.42
C VAL A 129 -14.83 6.13 2.35
N ARG A 130 -14.52 5.78 3.60
CA ARG A 130 -13.83 6.61 4.57
C ARG A 130 -13.02 5.72 5.51
N LEU A 131 -12.11 6.30 6.28
CA LEU A 131 -11.43 5.56 7.34
C LEU A 131 -12.44 5.12 8.40
N ASP A 132 -12.27 3.89 8.90
CA ASP A 132 -12.92 3.43 10.11
C ASP A 132 -12.21 4.00 11.34
N LYS A 133 -12.91 4.08 12.49
CA LYS A 133 -12.35 4.51 13.77
C LYS A 133 -11.15 3.68 14.22
N ASN A 134 -11.12 2.40 13.83
CA ASN A 134 -10.00 1.50 14.14
C ASN A 134 -8.74 1.88 13.36
N ALA A 135 -8.88 2.31 12.10
CA ALA A 135 -7.74 2.80 11.32
C ALA A 135 -7.15 4.10 11.89
N GLU A 136 -7.98 5.00 12.40
CA GLU A 136 -7.51 6.24 13.03
C GLU A 136 -6.62 5.96 14.25
N LYS A 137 -6.90 4.90 15.00
CA LYS A 137 -6.05 4.47 16.13
C LYS A 137 -4.67 3.97 15.68
N LEU A 138 -4.54 3.46 14.47
CA LEU A 138 -3.24 3.10 13.90
C LEU A 138 -2.44 4.33 13.46
N LEU A 139 -3.13 5.41 13.14
CA LEU A 139 -2.57 6.66 12.65
C LEU A 139 -2.35 7.71 13.76
N ASN A 140 -2.83 7.43 14.98
CA ASN A 140 -2.65 8.35 16.10
C ASN A 140 -1.19 8.71 16.30
N ASP A 141 -0.95 9.99 16.54
CA ASP A 141 0.38 10.56 16.79
C ASP A 141 1.37 10.49 15.61
N ILE A 142 0.91 10.20 14.39
CA ILE A 142 1.77 10.17 13.19
C ILE A 142 2.43 11.53 12.92
N ASP A 143 1.76 12.62 13.30
CA ASP A 143 2.24 13.99 13.14
C ASP A 143 3.25 14.42 14.23
N LYS A 144 3.59 13.53 15.17
CA LYS A 144 4.44 13.81 16.33
C LYS A 144 5.84 13.22 16.21
N ASP A 145 6.32 12.98 15.00
CA ASP A 145 7.64 12.39 14.74
C ASP A 145 7.86 11.02 15.43
N THR A 146 6.80 10.22 15.47
CA THR A 146 6.80 8.90 16.12
C THR A 146 7.33 7.77 15.25
N VAL A 147 7.40 7.99 13.94
CA VAL A 147 7.80 6.99 12.96
C VAL A 147 8.74 7.59 11.92
N THR A 148 9.61 6.74 11.37
CA THR A 148 10.50 7.16 10.29
C THR A 148 9.72 7.37 9.01
N MET A 149 9.94 8.51 8.37
CA MET A 149 9.41 8.83 7.04
C MET A 149 10.46 8.54 5.97
N THR A 150 10.03 8.12 4.80
CA THR A 150 10.87 7.89 3.62
C THR A 150 10.27 8.56 2.40
N ASN A 151 11.07 8.80 1.37
CA ASN A 151 10.53 9.30 0.10
C ASN A 151 9.61 8.27 -0.54
N ASN A 152 8.57 8.77 -1.22
CA ASN A 152 7.74 7.95 -2.08
C ASN A 152 8.51 7.53 -3.35
N TYR A 153 7.85 6.84 -4.27
CA TYR A 153 8.47 6.26 -5.47
C TYR A 153 9.13 7.27 -6.44
N ASP A 154 8.71 8.54 -6.44
CA ASP A 154 9.21 9.61 -7.32
C ASP A 154 9.90 10.76 -6.57
N ASP A 155 10.21 10.58 -5.29
CA ASP A 155 10.84 11.56 -4.41
C ASP A 155 10.06 12.88 -4.24
N SER A 156 8.78 12.91 -4.62
CA SER A 156 7.95 14.13 -4.54
C SER A 156 7.37 14.40 -3.16
N THR A 157 7.19 13.37 -2.34
CA THR A 157 6.61 13.48 -1.00
C THR A 157 7.13 12.38 -0.07
N LEU A 158 6.79 12.49 1.22
CA LEU A 158 7.17 11.51 2.23
C LEU A 158 6.02 10.54 2.52
N GLU A 159 6.37 9.28 2.78
CA GLU A 159 5.46 8.27 3.29
C GLU A 159 6.03 7.61 4.55
N PRO A 160 5.18 7.13 5.49
CA PRO A 160 5.65 6.47 6.68
C PRO A 160 6.13 5.04 6.36
N THR A 161 7.27 4.64 6.92
CA THR A 161 7.77 3.27 6.82
C THR A 161 6.89 2.28 7.60
N VAL A 162 6.24 2.78 8.65
CA VAL A 162 5.33 2.03 9.55
C VAL A 162 4.37 3.03 10.18
N LEU A 163 3.15 2.59 10.54
CA LEU A 163 2.24 3.43 11.33
C LEU A 163 2.54 3.32 12.83
N PRO A 164 2.21 4.37 13.63
CA PRO A 164 2.42 4.37 15.08
C PRO A 164 1.71 3.22 15.82
N ALA A 165 0.56 2.79 15.33
CA ALA A 165 -0.22 1.63 15.73
C ALA A 165 -0.41 1.48 17.24
N SER A 166 -1.49 2.04 17.79
CA SER A 166 -1.81 1.96 19.23
C SER A 166 -2.29 0.58 19.70
N TYR A 167 -2.42 -0.40 18.81
CA TYR A 167 -2.78 -1.78 19.13
C TYR A 167 -2.16 -2.78 18.13
N PRO A 168 -1.96 -4.05 18.53
CA PRO A 168 -1.25 -5.04 17.72
C PRO A 168 -2.16 -5.61 16.61
N LEU A 169 -2.35 -4.89 15.52
CA LEU A 169 -3.25 -5.27 14.42
C LEU A 169 -2.95 -6.66 13.87
N LEU A 170 -1.66 -7.05 13.76
CA LEU A 170 -1.27 -8.36 13.25
C LEU A 170 -1.85 -9.51 14.08
N LEU A 171 -1.93 -9.34 15.39
CA LEU A 171 -2.54 -10.35 16.28
C LEU A 171 -4.06 -10.32 16.21
N VAL A 172 -4.64 -9.14 15.98
CA VAL A 172 -6.11 -8.96 15.96
C VAL A 172 -6.71 -9.49 14.66
N ASN A 173 -6.16 -9.10 13.50
CA ASN A 173 -6.71 -9.45 12.19
C ASN A 173 -5.99 -10.63 11.53
N GLY A 174 -4.79 -10.96 11.96
CA GLY A 174 -3.92 -11.89 11.26
C GLY A 174 -3.43 -11.31 9.92
N SER A 175 -2.75 -12.13 9.15
CA SER A 175 -2.38 -11.82 7.77
C SER A 175 -2.14 -13.09 6.98
N THR A 176 -2.50 -13.07 5.71
CA THR A 176 -2.20 -14.13 4.74
C THR A 176 -1.47 -13.55 3.55
N GLY A 177 -0.55 -14.29 2.96
CA GLY A 177 0.20 -13.86 1.79
C GLY A 177 0.82 -15.04 1.07
N ILE A 178 0.95 -14.91 -0.24
CA ILE A 178 1.63 -15.86 -1.11
C ILE A 178 2.77 -15.12 -1.78
N ALA A 179 3.96 -15.65 -1.66
CA ALA A 179 5.15 -15.15 -2.33
C ALA A 179 5.97 -16.33 -2.83
N SER A 180 6.64 -16.16 -3.98
CA SER A 180 7.63 -17.09 -4.48
C SER A 180 9.03 -16.52 -4.29
N GLY A 181 9.93 -17.31 -3.73
CA GLY A 181 11.31 -16.93 -3.47
C GLY A 181 12.11 -18.07 -2.90
#